data_d2d544dfa6595e66f4ae2455430b7658
#
_entry.id   d2d544dfa6595e66f4ae2455430b7658
#
_cell.length_a   1.000
_cell.length_b   1.000
_cell.length_c   1.000
_cell.angle_alpha   90.00
_cell.angle_beta   90.00
_cell.angle_gamma   90.00
#
_symmetry.space_group_name_H-M   'P 1'
#
loop_
_entity.id
_entity.type
_entity.pdbx_description
1 polymer ?
#
loop_
_entity_poly.entity_id
_entity_poly.type
_entity_poly.pdbx_seq_one_letter_code
_entity_poly.pdbx_strand_id
1 'polypeptide(L)'
;KASDSWSDHAHGLNVRYFDRYCALHYPGQPLCQEMVDEWCRKRETETNTSCFTRTGGIRSFIRYLRDRGLTTVEPALPPKPEGRTYIPHAFTDEELRRFFNECDRIVPLRPELKYKMKKITCPVFFRLLYSSGIRTTEARYLKREDVDLEHGVLNIRKSKGYDQHYVALHKSMTELLKQYDKVAESIRPDRTYFFETPNGKYYSRQWVTQTFQCLWEKANGKRNKAVAYDLRHNYAAMNIDRWAGDTFEFDQN
;
A
#
# COMPACT_ATOMS: atom_id res chain seq x y z
N LYS A 1 -0.94 6.61 -24.21
CA LYS A 1 -1.01 6.82 -22.74
C LYS A 1 -2.43 7.16 -22.27
N ALA A 2 -3.23 7.85 -23.06
CA ALA A 2 -4.62 8.20 -22.69
C ALA A 2 -5.58 7.00 -22.75
N SER A 3 -5.25 5.94 -23.48
CA SER A 3 -6.11 4.78 -23.69
C SER A 3 -5.96 3.68 -22.64
N ASP A 4 -4.85 3.67 -21.86
CA ASP A 4 -4.50 2.52 -21.02
C ASP A 4 -4.70 2.73 -19.53
N SER A 5 -5.30 3.83 -19.09
CA SER A 5 -5.57 4.13 -17.64
C SER A 5 -4.38 3.85 -16.67
N TRP A 6 -3.17 3.68 -17.17
CA TRP A 6 -1.98 3.37 -16.38
C TRP A 6 -1.48 4.59 -15.61
N SER A 7 -1.30 4.44 -14.32
CA SER A 7 -0.69 5.49 -13.51
C SER A 7 0.77 5.68 -13.94
N ASP A 8 1.08 6.85 -14.49
CA ASP A 8 2.39 7.24 -15.04
C ASP A 8 3.51 7.37 -13.96
N HIS A 9 3.18 7.12 -12.69
CA HIS A 9 4.06 7.51 -11.58
C HIS A 9 5.40 6.77 -11.54
N ALA A 10 5.48 5.49 -11.84
CA ALA A 10 6.73 4.74 -11.73
C ALA A 10 7.51 4.74 -13.05
N HIS A 11 6.86 4.48 -14.17
CA HIS A 11 7.50 4.40 -15.47
C HIS A 11 7.89 5.77 -16.02
N GLY A 12 7.01 6.76 -15.94
CA GLY A 12 7.28 8.12 -16.39
C GLY A 12 8.39 8.80 -15.60
N LEU A 13 8.50 8.53 -14.30
CA LEU A 13 9.59 9.06 -13.49
C LEU A 13 10.95 8.50 -13.92
N ASN A 14 11.04 7.20 -14.16
CA ASN A 14 12.28 6.58 -14.63
C ASN A 14 12.67 7.06 -16.03
N VAL A 15 11.73 7.30 -16.93
CA VAL A 15 12.00 7.89 -18.25
C VAL A 15 12.57 9.31 -18.10
N ARG A 16 12.01 10.14 -17.20
CA ARG A 16 12.57 11.48 -16.92
C ARG A 16 13.98 11.43 -16.32
N TYR A 17 14.26 10.45 -15.46
CA TYR A 17 15.62 10.28 -14.93
C TYR A 17 16.60 9.82 -16.00
N PHE A 18 16.16 8.97 -16.93
CA PHE A 18 16.96 8.57 -18.08
C PHE A 18 17.24 9.75 -19.01
N ASP A 19 16.23 10.55 -19.34
CA ASP A 19 16.37 11.76 -20.15
C ASP A 19 17.40 12.73 -19.55
N ARG A 20 17.28 12.99 -18.24
CA ARG A 20 18.26 13.84 -17.52
C ARG A 20 19.66 13.23 -17.53
N TYR A 21 19.79 11.92 -17.39
CA TYR A 21 21.06 11.23 -17.47
C TYR A 21 21.69 11.41 -18.85
N CYS A 22 20.94 11.20 -19.92
CA CYS A 22 21.42 11.40 -21.30
C CYS A 22 21.86 12.84 -21.53
N ALA A 23 21.07 13.83 -21.10
CA ALA A 23 21.42 15.25 -21.24
C ALA A 23 22.70 15.62 -20.49
N LEU A 24 22.98 14.97 -19.35
CA LEU A 24 24.16 15.25 -18.54
C LEU A 24 25.44 14.56 -19.07
N HIS A 25 25.33 13.28 -19.48
CA HIS A 25 26.51 12.48 -19.83
C HIS A 25 26.78 12.43 -21.34
N TYR A 26 25.76 12.72 -22.16
CA TYR A 26 25.84 12.67 -23.63
C TYR A 26 25.23 13.94 -24.27
N PRO A 27 25.69 15.14 -23.92
CA PRO A 27 25.10 16.40 -24.38
C PRO A 27 25.10 16.50 -25.91
N GLY A 28 23.91 16.76 -26.48
CA GLY A 28 23.75 16.96 -27.93
C GLY A 28 23.86 15.70 -28.79
N GLN A 29 24.03 14.52 -28.20
CA GLN A 29 24.09 13.27 -28.95
C GLN A 29 22.68 12.68 -29.18
N PRO A 30 22.42 12.07 -30.33
CA PRO A 30 21.22 11.30 -30.55
C PRO A 30 21.22 10.04 -29.67
N LEU A 31 20.02 9.48 -29.43
CA LEU A 31 19.86 8.24 -28.65
C LEU A 31 20.70 7.11 -29.26
N CYS A 32 21.58 6.52 -28.48
CA CYS A 32 22.45 5.42 -28.89
C CYS A 32 22.37 4.24 -27.91
N GLN A 33 22.90 3.08 -28.32
CA GLN A 33 22.87 1.85 -27.52
C GLN A 33 23.60 2.00 -26.19
N GLU A 34 24.74 2.67 -26.18
CA GLU A 34 25.55 2.87 -24.99
C GLU A 34 24.79 3.60 -23.88
N MET A 35 24.02 4.65 -24.19
CA MET A 35 23.15 5.36 -23.23
C MET A 35 22.17 4.42 -22.53
N VAL A 36 21.56 3.52 -23.31
CA VAL A 36 20.55 2.58 -22.80
C VAL A 36 21.23 1.50 -21.94
N ASP A 37 22.33 0.95 -22.41
CA ASP A 37 23.04 -0.14 -21.73
C ASP A 37 23.65 0.35 -20.41
N GLU A 38 24.28 1.52 -20.40
CA GLU A 38 24.82 2.09 -19.16
C GLU A 38 23.76 2.45 -18.14
N TRP A 39 22.68 3.13 -18.56
CA TRP A 39 21.58 3.43 -17.65
C TRP A 39 20.95 2.18 -17.07
N CYS A 40 20.77 1.15 -17.88
CA CYS A 40 20.11 -0.09 -17.51
C CYS A 40 21.05 -1.07 -16.76
N ARG A 41 22.36 -0.80 -16.73
CA ARG A 41 23.32 -1.62 -15.96
C ARG A 41 22.88 -1.73 -14.50
N LYS A 42 22.97 -2.93 -13.93
CA LYS A 42 22.70 -3.16 -12.50
C LYS A 42 23.70 -2.36 -11.65
N ARG A 43 23.17 -1.63 -10.66
CA ARG A 43 23.98 -0.89 -9.68
C ARG A 43 24.44 -1.82 -8.56
N GLU A 44 25.57 -1.52 -7.92
CA GLU A 44 26.16 -2.37 -6.86
C GLU A 44 25.18 -2.63 -5.69
N THR A 45 24.43 -1.62 -5.27
CA THR A 45 23.48 -1.69 -4.16
C THR A 45 22.08 -2.15 -4.57
N GLU A 46 21.88 -2.56 -5.82
CA GLU A 46 20.59 -2.86 -6.39
C GLU A 46 20.37 -4.38 -6.49
N THR A 47 19.21 -4.87 -6.04
CA THR A 47 18.79 -6.25 -6.30
C THR A 47 18.40 -6.44 -7.77
N ASN A 48 18.40 -7.67 -8.29
CA ASN A 48 17.96 -7.95 -9.66
C ASN A 48 16.51 -7.49 -9.89
N THR A 49 15.63 -7.70 -8.90
CA THR A 49 14.22 -7.27 -8.95
C THR A 49 14.10 -5.75 -9.00
N SER A 50 14.92 -5.01 -8.24
CA SER A 50 14.93 -3.55 -8.27
C SER A 50 15.43 -3.02 -9.62
N CYS A 51 16.51 -3.60 -10.16
CA CYS A 51 17.03 -3.29 -11.49
C CYS A 51 15.97 -3.56 -12.57
N PHE A 52 15.33 -4.72 -12.55
CA PHE A 52 14.25 -5.09 -13.47
C PHE A 52 13.12 -4.06 -13.46
N THR A 53 12.70 -3.62 -12.27
CA THR A 53 11.62 -2.63 -12.08
C THR A 53 12.04 -1.24 -12.57
N ARG A 54 13.24 -0.78 -12.20
CA ARG A 54 13.79 0.53 -12.61
C ARG A 54 13.90 0.63 -14.12
N THR A 55 14.44 -0.38 -14.77
CA THR A 55 14.70 -0.40 -16.22
C THR A 55 13.46 -0.67 -17.06
N GLY A 56 12.36 -1.16 -16.44
CA GLY A 56 11.14 -1.53 -17.14
C GLY A 56 10.53 -0.41 -17.97
N GLY A 57 10.50 0.82 -17.43
CA GLY A 57 10.02 2.00 -18.16
C GLY A 57 10.85 2.33 -19.39
N ILE A 58 12.17 2.22 -19.30
CA ILE A 58 13.09 2.50 -20.42
C ILE A 58 12.95 1.43 -21.51
N ARG A 59 12.90 0.16 -21.12
CA ARG A 59 12.68 -0.93 -22.08
C ARG A 59 11.37 -0.76 -22.87
N SER A 60 10.29 -0.38 -22.19
CA SER A 60 9.02 -0.10 -22.84
C SER A 60 9.10 1.13 -23.75
N PHE A 61 9.82 2.17 -23.34
CA PHE A 61 10.05 3.37 -24.14
C PHE A 61 10.86 3.06 -25.41
N ILE A 62 11.96 2.32 -25.31
CA ILE A 62 12.78 1.92 -26.46
C ILE A 62 11.98 1.06 -27.44
N ARG A 63 11.20 0.07 -26.97
CA ARG A 63 10.30 -0.72 -27.83
C ARG A 63 9.32 0.18 -28.58
N TYR A 64 8.69 1.11 -27.88
CA TYR A 64 7.77 2.07 -28.48
C TYR A 64 8.41 2.88 -29.59
N LEU A 65 9.66 3.35 -29.42
CA LEU A 65 10.39 4.09 -30.46
C LEU A 65 10.75 3.19 -31.65
N ARG A 66 11.17 1.96 -31.40
CA ARG A 66 11.48 0.98 -32.47
C ARG A 66 10.27 0.60 -33.30
N ASP A 67 9.15 0.31 -32.65
CA ASP A 67 7.89 -0.04 -33.33
C ASP A 67 7.41 1.07 -34.27
N ARG A 68 7.91 2.29 -34.12
CA ARG A 68 7.65 3.46 -34.98
C ARG A 68 8.77 3.80 -35.94
N GLY A 69 9.83 3.00 -35.98
CA GLY A 69 10.99 3.27 -36.84
C GLY A 69 11.79 4.50 -36.43
N LEU A 70 11.64 4.99 -35.16
CA LEU A 70 12.32 6.19 -34.68
C LEU A 70 13.72 5.90 -34.12
N THR A 71 14.06 4.64 -33.91
CA THR A 71 15.39 4.22 -33.44
C THR A 71 15.66 2.76 -33.84
N THR A 72 16.95 2.43 -33.96
CA THR A 72 17.44 1.06 -34.11
C THR A 72 17.99 0.48 -32.81
N VAL A 73 18.00 1.28 -31.73
CA VAL A 73 18.50 0.88 -30.41
C VAL A 73 17.69 -0.27 -29.84
N GLU A 74 18.36 -1.27 -29.28
CA GLU A 74 17.73 -2.42 -28.65
C GLU A 74 17.38 -2.16 -27.17
N PRO A 75 16.24 -2.69 -26.66
CA PRO A 75 15.95 -2.65 -25.24
C PRO A 75 16.98 -3.48 -24.47
N ALA A 76 17.62 -2.88 -23.43
CA ALA A 76 18.55 -3.60 -22.60
C ALA A 76 17.94 -4.86 -21.96
N LEU A 77 18.73 -5.92 -21.85
CA LEU A 77 18.35 -7.15 -21.16
C LEU A 77 18.61 -7.00 -19.66
N PRO A 78 17.57 -6.92 -18.82
CA PRO A 78 17.77 -6.82 -17.39
C PRO A 78 18.15 -8.17 -16.80
N PRO A 79 18.82 -8.19 -15.63
CA PRO A 79 19.06 -9.42 -14.90
C PRO A 79 17.71 -10.08 -14.54
N LYS A 80 17.69 -11.41 -14.54
CA LYS A 80 16.49 -12.17 -14.15
C LYS A 80 16.09 -11.77 -12.72
N PRO A 81 14.80 -11.43 -12.49
CA PRO A 81 14.32 -11.10 -11.15
C PRO A 81 14.56 -12.26 -10.19
N GLU A 82 14.90 -11.93 -8.96
CA GLU A 82 14.94 -12.89 -7.88
C GLU A 82 13.53 -13.38 -7.55
N GLY A 83 13.41 -14.64 -7.16
CA GLY A 83 12.13 -15.18 -6.68
C GLY A 83 11.61 -14.39 -5.49
N ARG A 84 10.30 -14.38 -5.28
CA ARG A 84 9.69 -13.78 -4.09
C ARG A 84 10.09 -14.62 -2.87
N THR A 85 10.88 -14.02 -1.98
CA THR A 85 11.32 -14.63 -0.71
C THR A 85 10.46 -14.18 0.47
N TYR A 86 9.56 -13.22 0.26
CA TYR A 86 8.72 -12.72 1.34
C TYR A 86 7.62 -13.73 1.68
N ILE A 87 7.67 -14.22 2.90
CA ILE A 87 6.63 -15.05 3.51
C ILE A 87 5.84 -14.13 4.46
N PRO A 88 4.52 -13.95 4.26
CA PRO A 88 3.70 -13.18 5.19
C PRO A 88 3.76 -13.77 6.59
N HIS A 89 3.74 -12.91 7.60
CA HIS A 89 3.65 -13.36 8.99
C HIS A 89 2.27 -13.96 9.27
N ALA A 90 2.26 -15.22 9.72
CA ALA A 90 1.05 -15.87 10.22
C ALA A 90 0.83 -15.44 11.67
N PHE A 91 -0.17 -14.62 11.92
CA PHE A 91 -0.47 -14.12 13.25
C PHE A 91 -1.11 -15.19 14.12
N THR A 92 -0.67 -15.29 15.37
CA THR A 92 -1.41 -16.00 16.41
C THR A 92 -2.43 -15.04 17.08
N ASP A 93 -3.49 -15.60 17.65
CA ASP A 93 -4.50 -14.82 18.37
C ASP A 93 -3.88 -14.02 19.54
N GLU A 94 -2.89 -14.60 20.20
CA GLU A 94 -2.19 -13.96 21.29
C GLU A 94 -1.34 -12.76 20.84
N GLU A 95 -0.66 -12.87 19.68
CA GLU A 95 0.08 -11.76 19.10
C GLU A 95 -0.85 -10.61 18.70
N LEU A 96 -1.98 -10.93 18.05
CA LEU A 96 -3.00 -9.93 17.68
C LEU A 96 -3.60 -9.27 18.92
N ARG A 97 -3.93 -10.05 19.95
CA ARG A 97 -4.47 -9.53 21.21
C ARG A 97 -3.50 -8.54 21.86
N ARG A 98 -2.21 -8.90 21.96
CA ARG A 98 -1.18 -7.99 22.48
C ARG A 98 -1.04 -6.73 21.63
N PHE A 99 -1.01 -6.88 20.32
CA PHE A 99 -0.92 -5.75 19.39
C PHE A 99 -2.09 -4.78 19.53
N PHE A 100 -3.32 -5.27 19.54
CA PHE A 100 -4.50 -4.41 19.66
C PHE A 100 -4.58 -3.77 21.06
N ASN A 101 -4.16 -4.46 22.11
CA ASN A 101 -4.03 -3.87 23.45
C ASN A 101 -3.03 -2.70 23.46
N GLU A 102 -1.89 -2.82 22.76
CA GLU A 102 -0.94 -1.70 22.63
C GLU A 102 -1.52 -0.53 21.83
N CYS A 103 -2.35 -0.82 20.80
CA CYS A 103 -3.08 0.23 20.08
C CYS A 103 -4.03 1.00 21.00
N ASP A 104 -4.76 0.31 21.88
CA ASP A 104 -5.74 0.91 22.80
C ASP A 104 -5.06 1.69 23.95
N ARG A 105 -3.85 1.28 24.35
CA ARG A 105 -3.07 1.92 25.42
C ARG A 105 -2.31 3.17 24.98
N ILE A 106 -2.47 3.64 23.74
CA ILE A 106 -1.78 4.85 23.27
C ILE A 106 -2.18 6.05 24.13
N VAL A 107 -1.21 6.61 24.83
CA VAL A 107 -1.36 7.86 25.57
C VAL A 107 -0.75 9.00 24.75
N PRO A 108 -1.44 10.12 24.56
CA PRO A 108 -0.86 11.28 23.90
C PRO A 108 0.36 11.78 24.68
N LEU A 109 1.52 11.77 24.05
CA LEU A 109 2.77 12.24 24.69
C LEU A 109 2.74 13.74 25.01
N ARG A 110 1.92 14.50 24.27
CA ARG A 110 1.77 15.96 24.37
C ARG A 110 0.34 16.35 23.99
N PRO A 111 -0.14 17.55 24.38
CA PRO A 111 -1.50 17.99 24.11
C PRO A 111 -1.80 18.31 22.64
N GLU A 112 -0.77 18.33 21.78
CA GLU A 112 -0.94 18.68 20.36
C GLU A 112 -1.88 17.71 19.64
N LEU A 113 -2.63 18.25 18.67
CA LEU A 113 -3.65 17.54 17.92
C LEU A 113 -3.15 16.24 17.27
N LYS A 114 -1.90 16.22 16.78
CA LYS A 114 -1.33 15.00 16.15
C LYS A 114 -1.27 13.78 17.09
N TYR A 115 -1.02 14.00 18.39
CA TYR A 115 -0.97 12.90 19.38
C TYR A 115 -2.38 12.47 19.79
N LYS A 116 -3.32 13.43 19.90
CA LYS A 116 -4.74 13.12 20.14
C LYS A 116 -5.32 12.31 18.97
N MET A 117 -5.08 12.77 17.73
CA MET A 117 -5.51 12.04 16.52
C MET A 117 -4.88 10.65 16.45
N LYS A 118 -3.60 10.48 16.76
CA LYS A 118 -2.95 9.16 16.79
C LYS A 118 -3.66 8.21 17.75
N LYS A 119 -4.01 8.67 18.97
CA LYS A 119 -4.70 7.87 19.98
C LYS A 119 -6.02 7.31 19.47
N ILE A 120 -6.84 8.11 18.79
CA ILE A 120 -8.16 7.67 18.30
C ILE A 120 -8.07 6.91 16.98
N THR A 121 -7.10 7.26 16.12
CA THR A 121 -7.00 6.68 14.78
C THR A 121 -6.35 5.29 14.78
N CYS A 122 -5.26 5.07 15.52
CA CYS A 122 -4.51 3.81 15.46
C CYS A 122 -5.35 2.57 15.79
N PRO A 123 -6.12 2.54 16.88
CA PRO A 123 -6.93 1.37 17.23
C PRO A 123 -7.93 1.00 16.14
N VAL A 124 -8.55 2.00 15.54
CA VAL A 124 -9.60 1.82 14.54
C VAL A 124 -9.01 1.47 13.17
N PHE A 125 -7.96 2.16 12.76
CA PHE A 125 -7.30 1.96 11.48
C PHE A 125 -6.77 0.52 11.31
N PHE A 126 -6.05 0.01 12.30
CA PHE A 126 -5.48 -1.34 12.23
C PHE A 126 -6.54 -2.43 12.39
N ARG A 127 -7.60 -2.21 13.20
CA ARG A 127 -8.74 -3.14 13.25
C ARG A 127 -9.51 -3.18 11.94
N LEU A 128 -9.65 -2.04 11.27
CA LEU A 128 -10.27 -2.02 9.94
C LEU A 128 -9.47 -2.85 8.94
N LEU A 129 -8.14 -2.69 8.89
CA LEU A 129 -7.30 -3.52 8.01
C LEU A 129 -7.43 -5.02 8.31
N TYR A 130 -7.44 -5.38 9.59
CA TYR A 130 -7.57 -6.76 10.05
C TYR A 130 -8.93 -7.38 9.71
N SER A 131 -10.03 -6.66 9.96
CA SER A 131 -11.39 -7.19 9.88
C SER A 131 -12.02 -7.12 8.48
N SER A 132 -11.47 -6.30 7.58
CA SER A 132 -12.01 -6.10 6.23
C SER A 132 -11.06 -6.54 5.11
N GLY A 133 -9.79 -6.77 5.43
CA GLY A 133 -8.79 -7.13 4.44
C GLY A 133 -8.51 -6.09 3.36
N ILE A 134 -8.98 -4.84 3.51
CA ILE A 134 -8.67 -3.77 2.53
C ILE A 134 -7.18 -3.44 2.51
N ARG A 135 -6.70 -2.92 1.37
CA ARG A 135 -5.30 -2.51 1.28
C ARG A 135 -5.03 -1.28 2.14
N THR A 136 -3.81 -1.17 2.69
CA THR A 136 -3.38 0.01 3.46
C THR A 136 -3.55 1.31 2.69
N THR A 137 -3.39 1.27 1.37
CA THR A 137 -3.59 2.42 0.48
C THR A 137 -5.07 2.80 0.41
N GLU A 138 -5.96 1.82 0.31
CA GLU A 138 -7.41 2.01 0.29
C GLU A 138 -7.90 2.64 1.60
N ALA A 139 -7.49 2.11 2.74
CA ALA A 139 -7.82 2.70 4.04
C ALA A 139 -7.32 4.13 4.21
N ARG A 140 -6.12 4.43 3.70
CA ARG A 140 -5.53 5.78 3.77
C ARG A 140 -6.27 6.81 2.92
N TYR A 141 -6.76 6.43 1.75
CA TYR A 141 -7.46 7.30 0.83
C TYR A 141 -8.97 7.27 0.99
N LEU A 142 -9.48 6.48 1.94
CA LEU A 142 -10.91 6.38 2.23
C LEU A 142 -11.45 7.76 2.60
N LYS A 143 -12.38 8.26 1.81
CA LYS A 143 -13.04 9.52 2.09
C LYS A 143 -14.20 9.30 3.05
N ARG A 144 -14.60 10.35 3.78
CA ARG A 144 -15.74 10.28 4.68
C ARG A 144 -17.04 9.95 3.93
N GLU A 145 -17.25 10.54 2.76
CA GLU A 145 -18.40 10.30 1.89
C GLU A 145 -18.51 8.85 1.36
N ASP A 146 -17.41 8.10 1.42
CA ASP A 146 -17.32 6.72 0.94
C ASP A 146 -17.57 5.69 2.04
N VAL A 147 -17.91 6.14 3.26
CA VAL A 147 -18.17 5.27 4.41
C VAL A 147 -19.66 5.37 4.77
N ASP A 148 -20.42 4.34 4.42
CA ASP A 148 -21.81 4.19 4.83
C ASP A 148 -21.84 3.49 6.20
N LEU A 149 -21.95 4.30 7.25
CA LEU A 149 -22.03 3.82 8.63
C LEU A 149 -23.41 3.26 9.00
N GLU A 150 -24.45 3.56 8.24
CA GLU A 150 -25.78 3.02 8.47
C GLU A 150 -25.84 1.56 8.06
N HIS A 151 -25.40 1.25 6.84
CA HIS A 151 -25.42 -0.10 6.29
C HIS A 151 -24.11 -0.88 6.52
N GLY A 152 -23.07 -0.24 7.06
CA GLY A 152 -21.77 -0.88 7.31
C GLY A 152 -21.01 -1.21 6.01
N VAL A 153 -21.00 -0.30 5.05
CA VAL A 153 -20.39 -0.52 3.73
C VAL A 153 -19.33 0.54 3.44
N LEU A 154 -18.19 0.12 2.92
CA LEU A 154 -17.15 0.99 2.38
C LEU A 154 -17.20 0.98 0.85
N ASN A 155 -17.16 2.16 0.24
CA ASN A 155 -17.02 2.34 -1.20
C ASN A 155 -15.53 2.62 -1.53
N ILE A 156 -14.81 1.63 -2.00
CA ILE A 156 -13.38 1.75 -2.34
C ILE A 156 -13.24 2.27 -3.76
N ARG A 157 -13.09 3.59 -3.94
CA ARG A 157 -12.95 4.24 -5.26
C ARG A 157 -11.54 4.22 -5.83
N LYS A 158 -10.50 4.16 -4.98
CA LYS A 158 -9.09 4.14 -5.39
C LYS A 158 -8.44 2.84 -4.99
N SER A 159 -8.37 1.90 -5.92
CA SER A 159 -7.63 0.65 -5.80
C SER A 159 -6.48 0.59 -6.81
N LYS A 160 -5.53 -0.32 -6.59
CA LYS A 160 -4.51 -0.66 -7.58
C LYS A 160 -5.19 -1.47 -8.69
N GLY A 161 -5.50 -0.84 -9.82
CA GLY A 161 -6.10 -1.51 -10.98
C GLY A 161 -7.54 -1.08 -11.28
N TYR A 162 -7.96 0.14 -11.00
CA TYR A 162 -9.22 0.77 -11.44
C TYR A 162 -10.54 0.18 -10.93
N ASP A 163 -10.54 -0.95 -10.25
CA ASP A 163 -11.77 -1.59 -9.82
C ASP A 163 -12.30 -0.94 -8.54
N GLN A 164 -13.28 -0.07 -8.72
CA GLN A 164 -14.14 0.35 -7.62
C GLN A 164 -14.87 -0.88 -7.09
N HIS A 165 -14.87 -1.05 -5.79
CA HIS A 165 -15.59 -2.16 -5.16
C HIS A 165 -16.14 -1.75 -3.79
N TYR A 166 -17.16 -2.48 -3.35
CA TYR A 166 -17.75 -2.33 -2.03
C TYR A 166 -17.23 -3.39 -1.08
N VAL A 167 -17.07 -3.00 0.18
CA VAL A 167 -16.64 -3.88 1.25
C VAL A 167 -17.68 -3.82 2.37
N ALA A 168 -18.37 -4.92 2.62
CA ALA A 168 -19.26 -5.06 3.77
C ALA A 168 -18.45 -5.24 5.05
N LEU A 169 -18.85 -4.56 6.09
CA LEU A 169 -18.21 -4.61 7.40
C LEU A 169 -19.05 -5.45 8.38
N HIS A 170 -18.36 -6.15 9.25
CA HIS A 170 -19.03 -6.78 10.39
C HIS A 170 -19.62 -5.71 11.32
N LYS A 171 -20.76 -6.00 11.96
CA LYS A 171 -21.49 -5.07 12.84
C LYS A 171 -20.62 -4.43 13.90
N SER A 172 -19.74 -5.20 14.55
CA SER A 172 -18.81 -4.66 15.56
C SER A 172 -17.81 -3.65 15.00
N MET A 173 -17.35 -3.85 13.75
CA MET A 173 -16.45 -2.88 13.09
C MET A 173 -17.21 -1.62 12.70
N THR A 174 -18.44 -1.74 12.22
CA THR A 174 -19.31 -0.59 11.92
C THR A 174 -19.54 0.27 13.15
N GLU A 175 -19.84 -0.33 14.30
CA GLU A 175 -20.01 0.40 15.56
C GLU A 175 -18.73 1.09 16.01
N LEU A 176 -17.58 0.45 15.85
CA LEU A 176 -16.28 1.07 16.14
C LEU A 176 -16.00 2.28 15.23
N LEU A 177 -16.35 2.18 13.94
CA LEU A 177 -16.23 3.30 12.99
C LEU A 177 -17.18 4.45 13.34
N LYS A 178 -18.42 4.17 13.78
CA LYS A 178 -19.37 5.19 14.27
C LYS A 178 -18.80 5.95 15.47
N GLN A 179 -18.24 5.23 16.44
CA GLN A 179 -17.62 5.86 17.60
C GLN A 179 -16.42 6.73 17.21
N TYR A 180 -15.57 6.23 16.32
CA TYR A 180 -14.46 7.00 15.77
C TYR A 180 -14.95 8.25 15.03
N ASP A 181 -15.93 8.10 14.14
CA ASP A 181 -16.48 9.19 13.33
C ASP A 181 -17.00 10.31 14.21
N LYS A 182 -17.78 9.99 15.25
CA LYS A 182 -18.31 10.94 16.23
C LYS A 182 -17.21 11.74 16.93
N VAL A 183 -16.14 11.08 17.36
CA VAL A 183 -15.00 11.75 18.02
C VAL A 183 -14.20 12.58 17.01
N ALA A 184 -13.93 12.03 15.84
CA ALA A 184 -13.19 12.72 14.78
C ALA A 184 -13.96 13.95 14.26
N GLU A 185 -15.29 13.86 14.17
CA GLU A 185 -16.18 14.99 13.81
C GLU A 185 -16.10 16.13 14.81
N SER A 186 -16.09 15.85 16.11
CA SER A 186 -15.96 16.89 17.13
C SER A 186 -14.60 17.62 17.09
N ILE A 187 -13.58 17.00 16.50
CA ILE A 187 -12.24 17.58 16.36
C ILE A 187 -12.05 18.26 15.01
N ARG A 188 -12.59 17.66 13.94
CA ARG A 188 -12.44 18.06 12.54
C ARG A 188 -13.76 17.84 11.77
N PRO A 189 -14.75 18.75 11.88
CA PRO A 189 -16.06 18.56 11.25
C PRO A 189 -16.01 18.53 9.71
N ASP A 190 -15.11 19.31 9.10
CA ASP A 190 -15.00 19.45 7.64
C ASP A 190 -13.93 18.52 7.02
N ARG A 191 -13.63 17.37 7.65
CA ARG A 191 -12.60 16.47 7.12
C ARG A 191 -13.04 15.80 5.82
N THR A 192 -12.11 15.74 4.88
CA THR A 192 -12.29 15.05 3.59
C THR A 192 -12.06 13.55 3.71
N TYR A 193 -10.99 13.16 4.41
CA TYR A 193 -10.64 11.75 4.58
C TYR A 193 -11.24 11.19 5.86
N PHE A 194 -11.71 9.94 5.81
CA PHE A 194 -12.23 9.29 7.00
C PHE A 194 -11.16 9.25 8.10
N PHE A 195 -9.94 8.84 7.75
CA PHE A 195 -8.75 8.96 8.59
C PHE A 195 -7.90 10.14 8.12
N GLU A 196 -8.05 11.27 8.77
CA GLU A 196 -7.39 12.51 8.38
C GLU A 196 -6.31 12.94 9.37
N THR A 197 -5.20 13.47 8.84
CA THR A 197 -4.14 14.08 9.66
C THR A 197 -4.56 15.48 10.14
N PRO A 198 -3.90 16.04 11.17
CA PRO A 198 -4.16 17.41 11.61
C PRO A 198 -4.06 18.46 10.50
N ASN A 199 -3.31 18.18 9.43
CA ASN A 199 -3.08 19.09 8.32
C ASN A 199 -4.09 18.92 7.16
N GLY A 200 -5.20 18.21 7.36
CA GLY A 200 -6.23 17.99 6.34
C GLY A 200 -5.81 17.04 5.21
N LYS A 201 -4.85 16.14 5.46
CA LYS A 201 -4.37 15.19 4.47
C LYS A 201 -4.58 13.75 4.95
N TYR A 202 -4.58 12.81 4.00
CA TYR A 202 -4.53 11.38 4.33
C TYR A 202 -3.18 11.01 4.98
N TYR A 203 -3.18 9.96 5.79
CA TYR A 203 -1.94 9.44 6.39
C TYR A 203 -0.97 8.90 5.34
N SER A 204 0.34 9.16 5.52
CA SER A 204 1.38 8.68 4.61
C SER A 204 1.59 7.16 4.73
N ARG A 205 2.13 6.52 3.69
CA ARG A 205 2.57 5.12 3.76
C ARG A 205 3.58 4.91 4.90
N GLN A 206 4.49 5.86 5.06
CA GLN A 206 5.51 5.83 6.10
C GLN A 206 4.88 5.84 7.50
N TRP A 207 3.83 6.65 7.71
CA TRP A 207 3.12 6.67 9.00
C TRP A 207 2.53 5.30 9.34
N VAL A 208 1.88 4.63 8.38
CA VAL A 208 1.32 3.27 8.59
C VAL A 208 2.44 2.30 8.98
N THR A 209 3.52 2.27 8.19
CA THR A 209 4.64 1.35 8.42
C THR A 209 5.31 1.59 9.78
N GLN A 210 5.65 2.84 10.11
CA GLN A 210 6.34 3.16 11.35
C GLN A 210 5.45 2.99 12.58
N THR A 211 4.16 3.33 12.47
CA THR A 211 3.23 3.19 13.58
C THR A 211 2.96 1.71 13.87
N PHE A 212 2.70 0.91 12.83
CA PHE A 212 2.55 -0.53 12.98
C PHE A 212 3.80 -1.14 13.63
N GLN A 213 4.98 -0.88 13.07
CA GLN A 213 6.24 -1.43 13.57
C GLN A 213 6.48 -1.08 15.04
N CYS A 214 6.29 0.20 15.40
CA CYS A 214 6.47 0.65 16.78
C CYS A 214 5.54 -0.06 17.78
N LEU A 215 4.26 -0.23 17.43
CA LEU A 215 3.27 -0.89 18.28
C LEU A 215 3.50 -2.40 18.32
N TRP A 216 3.86 -3.00 17.17
CA TRP A 216 4.16 -4.41 17.05
C TRP A 216 5.37 -4.82 17.89
N GLU A 217 6.46 -4.05 17.81
CA GLU A 217 7.68 -4.29 18.59
C GLU A 217 7.44 -4.18 20.11
N LYS A 218 6.58 -3.26 20.54
CA LYS A 218 6.17 -3.14 21.94
C LYS A 218 5.36 -4.35 22.41
N ALA A 219 4.46 -4.83 21.56
CA ALA A 219 3.56 -5.93 21.88
C ALA A 219 4.26 -7.30 21.80
N ASN A 220 5.10 -7.53 20.79
CA ASN A 220 5.59 -8.85 20.42
C ASN A 220 7.13 -8.95 20.33
N GLY A 221 7.85 -7.85 20.60
CA GLY A 221 9.31 -7.81 20.57
C GLY A 221 9.89 -7.61 19.15
N LYS A 222 11.16 -7.22 19.11
CA LYS A 222 11.86 -6.84 17.85
C LYS A 222 12.19 -7.99 16.92
N ARG A 223 12.25 -9.23 17.43
CA ARG A 223 12.61 -10.41 16.62
C ARG A 223 11.48 -10.88 15.72
N ASN A 224 10.26 -10.51 16.05
CA ASN A 224 9.07 -10.89 15.31
C ASN A 224 8.79 -9.85 14.22
N LYS A 225 9.01 -10.22 12.95
CA LYS A 225 8.91 -9.31 11.81
C LYS A 225 7.56 -9.47 11.12
N ALA A 226 6.58 -8.70 11.56
CA ALA A 226 5.32 -8.54 10.85
C ALA A 226 5.24 -7.15 10.24
N VAL A 227 4.42 -6.98 9.22
CA VAL A 227 4.11 -5.68 8.61
C VAL A 227 2.59 -5.47 8.53
N ALA A 228 2.15 -4.22 8.46
CA ALA A 228 0.72 -3.90 8.40
C ALA A 228 -0.02 -4.58 7.24
N TYR A 229 0.67 -4.92 6.15
CA TYR A 229 0.09 -5.62 5.01
C TYR A 229 -0.24 -7.08 5.31
N ASP A 230 0.43 -7.70 6.29
CA ASP A 230 0.16 -9.08 6.70
C ASP A 230 -1.23 -9.24 7.35
N LEU A 231 -1.79 -8.17 7.93
CA LEU A 231 -3.17 -8.18 8.41
C LEU A 231 -4.16 -8.55 7.30
N ARG A 232 -3.91 -8.05 6.06
CA ARG A 232 -4.71 -8.44 4.90
C ARG A 232 -4.47 -9.89 4.47
N HIS A 233 -3.21 -10.36 4.52
CA HIS A 233 -2.91 -11.76 4.23
C HIS A 233 -3.62 -12.69 5.23
N ASN A 234 -3.61 -12.33 6.51
CA ASN A 234 -4.33 -13.06 7.55
C ASN A 234 -5.84 -13.09 7.29
N TYR A 235 -6.45 -11.95 6.95
CA TYR A 235 -7.86 -11.89 6.59
C TYR A 235 -8.20 -12.83 5.42
N ALA A 236 -7.38 -12.83 4.38
CA ALA A 236 -7.58 -13.70 3.22
C ALA A 236 -7.45 -15.19 3.59
N ALA A 237 -6.44 -15.56 4.38
CA ALA A 237 -6.24 -16.93 4.83
C ALA A 237 -7.43 -17.43 5.67
N MET A 238 -7.84 -16.65 6.69
CA MET A 238 -8.97 -16.99 7.55
C MET A 238 -10.29 -17.19 6.77
N ASN A 239 -10.53 -16.39 5.71
CA ASN A 239 -11.74 -16.57 4.89
C ASN A 239 -11.65 -17.79 3.97
N ILE A 240 -10.46 -18.08 3.42
CA ILE A 240 -10.26 -19.30 2.62
C ILE A 240 -10.47 -20.54 3.49
N ASP A 241 -9.88 -20.57 4.69
CA ASP A 241 -10.02 -21.69 5.62
C ASP A 241 -11.50 -21.90 6.02
N ARG A 242 -12.25 -20.83 6.26
CA ARG A 242 -13.68 -20.90 6.54
C ARG A 242 -14.47 -21.47 5.36
N TRP A 243 -14.24 -20.98 4.15
CA TRP A 243 -14.93 -21.48 2.96
C TRP A 243 -14.57 -22.94 2.67
N ALA A 244 -13.34 -23.35 2.90
CA ALA A 244 -12.94 -24.76 2.77
C ALA A 244 -13.66 -25.64 3.80
N GLY A 245 -13.79 -25.18 5.06
CA GLY A 245 -14.54 -25.88 6.10
C GLY A 245 -16.02 -26.04 5.74
N ASP A 246 -16.67 -24.93 5.35
CA ASP A 246 -18.08 -24.93 4.97
C ASP A 246 -18.36 -25.84 3.74
N THR A 247 -17.41 -25.98 2.81
CA THR A 247 -17.56 -26.85 1.62
C THR A 247 -17.48 -28.33 1.98
N PHE A 248 -16.66 -28.71 2.97
CA PHE A 248 -16.58 -30.10 3.45
C PHE A 248 -17.83 -30.57 4.21
N GLU A 249 -18.55 -29.65 4.85
CA GLU A 249 -19.84 -30.01 5.50
C GLU A 249 -20.98 -30.24 4.49
N PHE A 250 -20.93 -29.60 3.31
CA PHE A 250 -21.95 -29.80 2.25
C PHE A 250 -21.87 -31.17 1.56
N ASP A 251 -20.68 -31.77 1.51
CA ASP A 251 -20.47 -33.09 0.88
C ASP A 251 -20.78 -34.28 1.81
N GLN A 252 -21.17 -34.05 3.07
CA GLN A 252 -21.50 -35.09 4.03
C GLN A 252 -23.03 -35.25 4.32
N ASN A 253 -23.87 -34.46 3.66
CA ASN A 253 -25.34 -34.56 3.72
C ASN A 253 -25.94 -34.95 2.36
#